data_d1b846d82f3b8717a895911b6b96ba3c
#
_entry.id   d1b846d82f3b8717a895911b6b96ba3c
#
_cell.length_a   1.000
_cell.length_b   1.000
_cell.length_c   1.000
_cell.angle_alpha   90.00
_cell.angle_beta   90.00
_cell.angle_gamma   90.00
#
_symmetry.space_group_name_H-M   'P 1'
#
loop_
_entity.id
_entity.type
_entity.pdbx_description
1 polymer ?
#
loop_
_entity_poly.entity_id
_entity_poly.type
_entity_poly.pdbx_seq_one_letter_code
_entity_poly.pdbx_strand_id
1 'polypeptide(L)'
;MAVIDCEIQQLAEKLENLVNQPLLPEEKLRKYMQTRMQAVKELTLYYDALRQDLVNNMNMMERLRIEYDQMEAQMIKSILDEGNASGHFKIADTALVSEAIVLASKGFELPIFMGRTDYDHNRLINPLIELLYNGIKRKA
;
A
#
# COMPACT_ATOMS: atom_id res chain seq x y z
N MET A 1 7.73 -21.29 0.00
CA MET A 1 7.66 -19.85 -0.31
C MET A 1 8.32 -18.97 0.76
N ALA A 2 9.37 -19.49 1.38
CA ALA A 2 10.09 -18.80 2.46
C ALA A 2 10.71 -17.46 2.02
N VAL A 3 11.17 -17.37 0.76
CA VAL A 3 11.78 -16.14 0.22
C VAL A 3 10.76 -15.01 0.14
N ILE A 4 9.55 -15.32 -0.31
CA ILE A 4 8.47 -14.31 -0.42
C ILE A 4 8.03 -13.85 0.94
N ASP A 5 7.88 -14.77 1.91
CA ASP A 5 7.53 -14.40 3.28
C ASP A 5 8.57 -13.47 3.89
N CYS A 6 9.85 -13.74 3.66
CA CYS A 6 10.96 -12.89 4.13
C CYS A 6 10.86 -11.48 3.53
N GLU A 7 10.63 -11.38 2.23
CA GLU A 7 10.49 -10.09 1.54
C GLU A 7 9.28 -9.31 2.03
N ILE A 8 8.16 -9.98 2.26
CA ILE A 8 6.96 -9.35 2.80
C ILE A 8 7.20 -8.85 4.22
N GLN A 9 7.89 -9.63 5.07
CA GLN A 9 8.24 -9.20 6.42
C GLN A 9 9.15 -7.98 6.41
N GLN A 10 10.14 -7.95 5.54
CA GLN A 10 11.03 -6.80 5.39
C GLN A 10 10.25 -5.55 4.97
N LEU A 11 9.33 -5.70 4.05
CA LEU A 11 8.45 -4.61 3.63
C LEU A 11 7.59 -4.12 4.80
N ALA A 12 6.99 -5.05 5.55
CA ALA A 12 6.16 -4.70 6.71
C ALA A 12 6.95 -3.89 7.74
N GLU A 13 8.18 -4.28 8.06
CA GLU A 13 9.06 -3.55 8.98
C GLU A 13 9.38 -2.15 8.45
N LYS A 14 9.68 -2.05 7.16
CA LYS A 14 9.97 -0.78 6.51
C LYS A 14 8.78 0.19 6.57
N LEU A 15 7.58 -0.33 6.32
CA LEU A 15 6.36 0.47 6.39
C LEU A 15 6.03 0.88 7.82
N GLU A 16 6.22 -0.01 8.79
CA GLU A 16 6.01 0.31 10.19
C GLU A 16 6.96 1.42 10.66
N ASN A 17 8.22 1.34 10.29
CA ASN A 17 9.20 2.38 10.59
C ASN A 17 8.79 3.72 9.98
N LEU A 18 8.28 3.70 8.76
CA LEU A 18 7.80 4.90 8.07
C LEU A 18 6.62 5.55 8.82
N VAL A 19 5.68 4.75 9.28
CA VAL A 19 4.50 5.23 10.02
C VAL A 19 4.92 5.91 11.33
N ASN A 20 6.01 5.46 11.94
CA ASN A 20 6.50 6.00 13.20
C ASN A 20 7.45 7.21 13.03
N GLN A 21 7.75 7.63 11.80
CA GLN A 21 8.58 8.81 11.57
C GLN A 21 7.81 10.12 11.85
N PRO A 22 8.51 11.20 12.23
CA PRO A 22 7.87 12.49 12.52
C PRO A 22 7.55 13.26 11.23
N LEU A 23 6.68 12.70 10.41
CA LEU A 23 6.22 13.29 9.14
C LEU A 23 4.77 13.74 9.28
N LEU A 24 4.37 14.68 8.42
CA LEU A 24 2.96 15.05 8.31
C LEU A 24 2.14 13.85 7.81
N PRO A 25 0.89 13.69 8.26
CA PRO A 25 0.06 12.56 7.84
C PRO A 25 -0.08 12.41 6.32
N GLU A 26 -0.19 13.52 5.59
CA GLU A 26 -0.22 13.51 4.13
C GLU A 26 1.05 12.90 3.53
N GLU A 27 2.21 13.31 4.05
CA GLU A 27 3.50 12.79 3.59
C GLU A 27 3.68 11.32 3.93
N LYS A 28 3.22 10.91 5.11
CA LYS A 28 3.24 9.50 5.52
C LYS A 28 2.44 8.65 4.56
N LEU A 29 1.23 9.08 4.23
CA LEU A 29 0.36 8.34 3.31
C LEU A 29 1.00 8.24 1.92
N ARG A 30 1.54 9.34 1.41
CA ARG A 30 2.23 9.37 0.12
C ARG A 30 3.40 8.41 0.10
N LYS A 31 4.28 8.50 1.09
CA LYS A 31 5.48 7.65 1.17
C LYS A 31 5.12 6.19 1.39
N TYR A 32 4.08 5.92 2.17
CA TYR A 32 3.59 4.57 2.38
C TYR A 32 3.21 3.91 1.05
N MET A 33 2.36 4.58 0.28
CA MET A 33 1.90 4.05 -1.00
C MET A 33 3.03 3.91 -2.01
N GLN A 34 3.92 4.91 -2.10
CA GLN A 34 5.07 4.86 -3.00
C GLN A 34 6.04 3.73 -2.63
N THR A 35 6.34 3.56 -1.34
CA THR A 35 7.24 2.51 -0.86
C THR A 35 6.67 1.13 -1.14
N ARG A 36 5.38 0.96 -0.91
CA ARG A 36 4.70 -0.30 -1.15
C ARG A 36 4.73 -0.68 -2.63
N MET A 37 4.41 0.26 -3.50
CA MET A 37 4.41 0.02 -4.95
C MET A 37 5.80 -0.28 -5.48
N GLN A 38 6.81 0.43 -4.99
CA GLN A 38 8.19 0.18 -5.39
C GLN A 38 8.66 -1.22 -4.96
N ALA A 39 8.28 -1.64 -3.76
CA ALA A 39 8.63 -2.98 -3.26
C ALA A 39 7.97 -4.08 -4.10
N VAL A 40 6.72 -3.90 -4.50
CA VAL A 40 6.03 -4.86 -5.39
C VAL A 40 6.74 -4.93 -6.75
N LYS A 41 7.12 -3.79 -7.29
CA LYS A 41 7.85 -3.74 -8.56
C LYS A 41 9.18 -4.47 -8.48
N GLU A 42 9.95 -4.22 -7.43
CA GLU A 42 11.23 -4.89 -7.21
C GLU A 42 11.06 -6.39 -7.07
N LEU A 43 10.07 -6.83 -6.30
CA LEU A 43 9.78 -8.24 -6.10
C LEU A 43 9.49 -8.93 -7.43
N THR A 44 8.68 -8.33 -8.30
CA THR A 44 8.34 -8.92 -9.60
C THR A 44 9.51 -8.92 -10.58
N LEU A 45 10.41 -7.93 -10.51
CA LEU A 45 11.60 -7.87 -11.36
C LEU A 45 12.64 -8.90 -10.96
N TYR A 46 12.91 -9.05 -9.66
CA TYR A 46 13.95 -9.95 -9.17
C TYR A 46 13.51 -11.41 -9.14
N TYR A 47 12.22 -11.68 -9.04
CA TYR A 47 11.66 -13.02 -8.90
C TYR A 47 10.67 -13.34 -10.02
N ASP A 48 11.08 -13.09 -11.26
CA ASP A 48 10.21 -13.30 -12.43
C ASP A 48 9.69 -14.73 -12.54
N ALA A 49 10.52 -15.72 -12.22
CA ALA A 49 10.09 -17.12 -12.17
C ALA A 49 9.01 -17.37 -11.12
N LEU A 50 9.09 -16.66 -9.97
CA LEU A 50 8.08 -16.75 -8.92
C LEU A 50 6.79 -16.05 -9.31
N ARG A 51 6.86 -15.03 -10.16
CA ARG A 51 5.68 -14.34 -10.67
C ARG A 51 4.72 -15.30 -11.36
N GLN A 52 5.24 -16.21 -12.17
CA GLN A 52 4.44 -17.25 -12.86
C GLN A 52 3.72 -18.13 -11.83
N ASP A 53 4.43 -18.58 -10.80
CA ASP A 53 3.85 -19.39 -9.74
C ASP A 53 2.80 -18.61 -8.95
N LEU A 54 3.03 -17.32 -8.70
CA LEU A 54 2.10 -16.45 -7.99
C LEU A 54 0.80 -16.28 -8.78
N VAL A 55 0.90 -16.04 -10.10
CA VAL A 55 -0.27 -15.91 -10.98
C VAL A 55 -1.05 -17.22 -11.04
N ASN A 56 -0.34 -18.35 -11.12
CA ASN A 56 -0.98 -19.67 -11.21
C ASN A 56 -1.60 -20.12 -9.90
N ASN A 57 -1.19 -19.54 -8.77
CA ASN A 57 -1.68 -19.89 -7.43
C ASN A 57 -2.35 -18.70 -6.72
N MET A 58 -3.16 -17.94 -7.45
CA MET A 58 -3.79 -16.73 -6.91
C MET A 58 -4.64 -16.97 -5.66
N ASN A 59 -5.32 -18.13 -5.58
CA ASN A 59 -6.12 -18.46 -4.40
C ASN A 59 -5.26 -18.60 -3.15
N MET A 60 -4.08 -19.21 -3.28
CA MET A 60 -3.15 -19.33 -2.16
C MET A 60 -2.57 -17.95 -1.80
N MET A 61 -2.28 -17.13 -2.79
CA MET A 61 -1.81 -15.76 -2.59
C MET A 61 -2.84 -14.93 -1.82
N GLU A 62 -4.11 -15.02 -2.18
CA GLU A 62 -5.17 -14.31 -1.46
C GLU A 62 -5.24 -14.72 0.00
N ARG A 63 -5.08 -16.00 0.32
CA ARG A 63 -5.08 -16.45 1.71
C ARG A 63 -3.91 -15.88 2.51
N LEU A 64 -2.72 -15.87 1.92
CA LEU A 64 -1.54 -15.28 2.55
C LEU A 64 -1.71 -13.77 2.76
N ARG A 65 -2.36 -13.11 1.81
CA ARG A 65 -2.54 -11.66 1.85
C ARG A 65 -3.54 -11.19 2.90
N ILE A 66 -4.48 -12.04 3.33
CA ILE A 66 -5.49 -11.62 4.31
C ILE A 66 -4.84 -11.09 5.59
N GLU A 67 -3.86 -11.80 6.13
CA GLU A 67 -3.16 -11.35 7.34
C GLU A 67 -2.38 -10.06 7.10
N TYR A 68 -1.67 -9.97 5.98
CA TYR A 68 -0.90 -8.78 5.64
C TYR A 68 -1.80 -7.59 5.32
N ASP A 69 -2.94 -7.82 4.68
CA ASP A 69 -3.90 -6.76 4.40
C ASP A 69 -4.46 -6.16 5.69
N GLN A 70 -4.74 -6.98 6.69
CA GLN A 70 -5.19 -6.50 7.99
C GLN A 70 -4.11 -5.65 8.68
N MET A 71 -2.86 -6.09 8.63
CA MET A 71 -1.74 -5.35 9.18
C MET A 71 -1.57 -4.00 8.46
N GLU A 72 -1.63 -4.00 7.13
CA GLU A 72 -1.53 -2.78 6.34
C GLU A 72 -2.69 -1.83 6.60
N ALA A 73 -3.91 -2.36 6.71
CA ALA A 73 -5.07 -1.54 7.04
C ALA A 73 -4.90 -0.86 8.40
N GLN A 74 -4.33 -1.54 9.38
CA GLN A 74 -4.04 -0.95 10.69
C GLN A 74 -2.97 0.16 10.59
N MET A 75 -1.94 -0.04 9.81
CA MET A 75 -0.91 0.99 9.58
C MET A 75 -1.49 2.23 8.90
N ILE A 76 -2.28 2.04 7.86
CA ILE A 76 -2.93 3.15 7.16
C ILE A 76 -3.92 3.85 8.09
N LYS A 77 -4.71 3.10 8.86
CA LYS A 77 -5.63 3.65 9.85
C LYS A 77 -4.89 4.54 10.85
N SER A 78 -3.74 4.11 11.31
CA SER A 78 -2.89 4.91 12.21
C SER A 78 -2.54 6.26 11.61
N ILE A 79 -2.19 6.30 10.32
CA ILE A 79 -1.91 7.55 9.60
C ILE A 79 -3.16 8.43 9.52
N LEU A 80 -4.30 7.82 9.20
CA LEU A 80 -5.57 8.54 9.06
C LEU A 80 -6.04 9.09 10.42
N ASP A 81 -5.91 8.31 11.48
CA ASP A 81 -6.25 8.75 12.84
C ASP A 81 -5.36 9.92 13.30
N GLU A 82 -4.06 9.85 12.99
CA GLU A 82 -3.13 10.94 13.27
C GLU A 82 -3.56 12.20 12.52
N GLY A 83 -3.95 12.06 11.26
CA GLY A 83 -4.44 13.18 10.46
C GLY A 83 -5.72 13.80 11.02
N ASN A 84 -6.65 12.96 11.51
CA ASN A 84 -7.84 13.45 12.18
C ASN A 84 -7.50 14.19 13.49
N ALA A 85 -6.62 13.61 14.29
CA ALA A 85 -6.25 14.21 15.58
C ALA A 85 -5.53 15.55 15.41
N SER A 86 -4.70 15.67 14.37
CA SER A 86 -3.95 16.90 14.09
C SER A 86 -4.75 17.94 13.30
N GLY A 87 -5.95 17.59 12.84
CA GLY A 87 -6.80 18.48 12.05
C GLY A 87 -6.45 18.55 10.57
N HIS A 88 -5.51 17.75 10.09
CA HIS A 88 -5.17 17.70 8.67
C HIS A 88 -6.23 16.98 7.83
N PHE A 89 -6.87 15.96 8.41
CA PHE A 89 -7.89 15.16 7.76
C PHE A 89 -9.22 15.29 8.47
N LYS A 90 -10.28 14.96 7.75
CA LYS A 90 -11.64 14.84 8.30
C LYS A 90 -12.27 13.58 7.75
N ILE A 91 -12.08 12.48 8.46
CA ILE A 91 -12.54 11.15 8.05
C ILE A 91 -13.44 10.59 9.13
N ALA A 92 -14.68 10.25 8.78
CA ALA A 92 -15.66 9.75 9.75
C ALA A 92 -15.32 8.32 10.20
N ASP A 93 -14.94 7.45 9.28
CA ASP A 93 -14.64 6.05 9.55
C ASP A 93 -13.28 5.68 8.97
N THR A 94 -12.24 5.84 9.79
CA THR A 94 -10.86 5.57 9.36
C THR A 94 -10.61 4.09 9.11
N ALA A 95 -11.29 3.20 9.81
CA ALA A 95 -11.16 1.76 9.59
C ALA A 95 -11.66 1.37 8.20
N LEU A 96 -12.84 1.87 7.81
CA LEU A 96 -13.42 1.57 6.50
C LEU A 96 -12.59 2.18 5.37
N VAL A 97 -12.16 3.43 5.53
CA VAL A 97 -11.33 4.10 4.51
C VAL A 97 -9.99 3.42 4.33
N SER A 98 -9.34 3.01 5.43
CA SER A 98 -8.05 2.30 5.34
C SER A 98 -8.20 0.97 4.61
N GLU A 99 -9.27 0.23 4.86
CA GLU A 99 -9.57 -1.01 4.15
C GLU A 99 -9.77 -0.76 2.64
N ALA A 100 -10.48 0.30 2.30
CA ALA A 100 -10.68 0.71 0.90
C ALA A 100 -9.36 1.07 0.22
N ILE A 101 -8.46 1.77 0.92
CA ILE A 101 -7.14 2.12 0.38
C ILE A 101 -6.31 0.85 0.12
N VAL A 102 -6.33 -0.12 1.01
CA VAL A 102 -5.63 -1.39 0.81
C VAL A 102 -6.13 -2.08 -0.45
N LEU A 103 -7.46 -2.18 -0.62
CA LEU A 103 -8.04 -2.81 -1.80
C LEU A 103 -7.73 -2.05 -3.09
N ALA A 104 -7.75 -0.73 -3.06
CA ALA A 104 -7.39 0.10 -4.22
C ALA A 104 -5.92 -0.11 -4.61
N SER A 105 -5.04 -0.24 -3.63
CA SER A 105 -3.61 -0.48 -3.88
C SER A 105 -3.39 -1.78 -4.65
N LYS A 106 -4.18 -2.82 -4.37
CA LYS A 106 -4.10 -4.09 -5.11
C LYS A 106 -4.38 -3.90 -6.59
N GLY A 107 -5.30 -3.00 -6.95
CA GLY A 107 -5.60 -2.69 -8.35
C GLY A 107 -4.40 -2.12 -9.10
N PHE A 108 -3.55 -1.36 -8.43
CA PHE A 108 -2.31 -0.85 -9.02
C PHE A 108 -1.23 -1.94 -9.15
N GLU A 109 -1.26 -2.93 -8.26
CA GLU A 109 -0.27 -4.01 -8.28
C GLU A 109 -0.54 -5.04 -9.36
N LEU A 110 -1.79 -5.29 -9.70
CA LEU A 110 -2.16 -6.34 -10.62
C LEU A 110 -1.48 -6.22 -11.99
N PRO A 111 -1.44 -5.06 -12.66
CA PRO A 111 -0.70 -4.93 -13.91
C PRO A 111 0.78 -5.26 -13.79
N ILE A 112 1.39 -4.94 -12.64
CA ILE A 112 2.80 -5.27 -12.37
C ILE A 112 2.98 -6.78 -12.31
N PHE A 113 2.12 -7.48 -11.57
CA PHE A 113 2.16 -8.94 -11.47
C PHE A 113 1.90 -9.62 -12.82
N MET A 114 1.05 -9.02 -13.65
CA MET A 114 0.77 -9.54 -14.99
C MET A 114 1.89 -9.24 -15.99
N GLY A 115 2.95 -8.58 -15.56
CA GLY A 115 4.14 -8.33 -16.39
C GLY A 115 3.97 -7.21 -17.39
N ARG A 116 3.06 -6.28 -17.17
CA ARG A 116 2.91 -5.12 -18.04
C ARG A 116 4.11 -4.20 -17.87
N THR A 117 4.84 -3.97 -18.97
CA THR A 117 6.01 -3.09 -19.01
C THR A 117 5.66 -1.68 -19.46
N ASP A 118 4.48 -1.50 -20.06
CA ASP A 118 3.93 -0.19 -20.49
C ASP A 118 3.28 0.59 -19.36
N TYR A 119 3.30 0.05 -18.16
CA TYR A 119 2.61 0.60 -17.01
C TYR A 119 3.61 1.28 -16.07
N ASP A 120 3.46 2.61 -15.95
CA ASP A 120 4.26 3.41 -15.03
C ASP A 120 3.41 3.73 -13.78
N HIS A 121 3.56 2.90 -12.75
CA HIS A 121 2.80 3.07 -11.51
C HIS A 121 3.18 4.35 -10.77
N ASN A 122 4.43 4.81 -10.86
CA ASN A 122 4.86 6.04 -10.20
C ASN A 122 4.14 7.26 -10.79
N ARG A 123 3.91 7.24 -12.10
CA ARG A 123 3.17 8.30 -12.77
C ARG A 123 1.69 8.34 -12.35
N LEU A 124 1.09 7.17 -12.14
CA LEU A 124 -0.33 7.06 -11.83
C LEU A 124 -0.63 7.22 -10.33
N ILE A 125 0.31 6.82 -9.46
CA ILE A 125 0.06 6.85 -8.03
C ILE A 125 -0.02 8.28 -7.48
N ASN A 126 0.78 9.20 -8.00
CA ASN A 126 0.78 10.58 -7.53
C ASN A 126 -0.58 11.28 -7.74
N PRO A 127 -1.21 11.21 -8.93
CA PRO A 127 -2.56 11.74 -9.10
C PRO A 127 -3.60 11.10 -8.18
N LEU A 128 -3.48 9.80 -7.92
CA LEU A 128 -4.38 9.12 -6.99
C LEU A 128 -4.22 9.67 -5.58
N ILE A 129 -2.99 9.83 -5.11
CA ILE A 129 -2.72 10.40 -3.78
C ILE A 129 -3.29 11.81 -3.67
N GLU A 130 -3.12 12.64 -4.70
CA GLU A 130 -3.69 13.99 -4.73
C GLU A 130 -5.21 13.96 -4.64
N LEU A 131 -5.84 13.06 -5.38
CA LEU A 131 -7.30 12.90 -5.34
C LEU A 131 -7.78 12.44 -3.95
N LEU A 132 -7.11 11.46 -3.36
CA LEU A 132 -7.42 10.97 -2.02
C LEU A 132 -7.25 12.11 -1.00
N TYR A 133 -6.12 12.80 -1.04
CA TYR A 133 -5.84 13.88 -0.10
C TYR A 133 -6.89 14.98 -0.18
N ASN A 134 -7.24 15.42 -1.39
CA ASN A 134 -8.25 16.48 -1.57
C ASN A 134 -9.65 16.05 -1.14
N GLY A 135 -9.93 14.73 -1.17
CA GLY A 135 -11.20 14.19 -0.70
C GLY A 135 -11.30 14.02 0.81
N ILE A 136 -10.16 13.87 1.52
CA ILE A 136 -10.13 13.59 2.95
C ILE A 136 -9.62 14.74 3.80
N LYS A 137 -8.99 15.75 3.20
CA LYS A 137 -8.47 16.88 3.94
C LYS A 137 -9.61 17.69 4.54
N ARG A 138 -9.36 18.27 5.70
CA ARG A 138 -10.32 19.14 6.35
C ARG A 138 -10.51 20.43 5.55
N LYS A 139 -11.75 20.73 5.19
CA LYS A 139 -12.07 22.01 4.56
C LYS A 139 -12.11 23.09 5.64
N ALA A 140 -11.47 24.20 5.35
CA ALA A 140 -11.43 25.34 6.25
C ALA A 140 -12.82 25.97 6.39
#